data_a1ae88860840fbe323104d080b2968bf
#
_entry.id   a1ae88860840fbe323104d080b2968bf
#
_cell.length_a   1.000
_cell.length_b   1.000
_cell.length_c   1.000
_cell.angle_alpha   90.00
_cell.angle_beta   90.00
_cell.angle_gamma   90.00
#
_symmetry.space_group_name_H-M   'P 1'
#
loop_
_entity.id
_entity.type
_entity.pdbx_description
1 polymer ?
#
loop_
_entity_poly.entity_id
_entity_poly.type
_entity_poly.pdbx_seq_one_letter_code
_entity_poly.pdbx_strand_id
1 'polypeptide(L)'
;MFAQKGYSAASLQEIADRVGILKGSLYHYIDSKESLLFRILDGSHTSAMEIMNEVDALSLPTEQKFVTYVERVVVWYLQHLERAGLYQNEWRFLEGDFAHEVRTHRRNFNAYMRGMIDAAVSERLSPKDLDAETATRFVLSAIDSIPSWFRTSPPADAEAFARSIAELAHATVFASRTIPTA
;
A
#
# COMPACT_ATOMS: atom_id res chain seq x y z
N MET A 1 17.58 4.15 -7.10
CA MET A 1 17.64 4.16 -8.60
C MET A 1 16.24 4.12 -9.20
N PHE A 2 15.48 3.02 -9.09
CA PHE A 2 14.13 2.94 -9.65
C PHE A 2 13.20 4.05 -9.13
N ALA A 3 13.19 4.33 -7.84
CA ALA A 3 12.39 5.39 -7.26
C ALA A 3 12.79 6.81 -7.72
N GLN A 4 14.03 7.02 -8.12
CA GLN A 4 14.55 8.33 -8.51
C GLN A 4 14.40 8.64 -10.00
N LYS A 5 14.62 7.64 -10.87
CA LYS A 5 14.63 7.79 -12.33
C LYS A 5 13.46 7.08 -13.03
N GLY A 6 12.69 6.28 -12.28
CA GLY A 6 11.75 5.30 -12.83
C GLY A 6 12.43 4.02 -13.31
N TYR A 7 11.63 2.97 -13.44
CA TYR A 7 12.13 1.66 -13.89
C TYR A 7 12.74 1.75 -15.29
N SER A 8 12.05 2.36 -16.24
CA SER A 8 12.49 2.38 -17.65
C SER A 8 13.87 3.00 -17.83
N ALA A 9 14.15 4.13 -17.18
CA ALA A 9 15.38 4.89 -17.34
C ALA A 9 16.57 4.33 -16.56
N ALA A 10 16.34 3.52 -15.55
CA ALA A 10 17.42 2.91 -14.76
C ALA A 10 18.06 1.72 -15.50
N SER A 11 19.38 1.59 -15.41
CA SER A 11 20.13 0.45 -15.96
C SER A 11 20.76 -0.41 -14.87
N LEU A 12 20.95 -1.71 -15.14
CA LEU A 12 21.68 -2.62 -14.23
C LEU A 12 23.15 -2.20 -14.06
N GLN A 13 23.75 -1.53 -15.05
CA GLN A 13 25.12 -1.01 -14.91
C GLN A 13 25.15 0.10 -13.84
N GLU A 14 24.27 1.09 -13.93
CA GLU A 14 24.20 2.17 -12.93
C GLU A 14 23.87 1.65 -11.52
N ILE A 15 23.08 0.58 -11.40
CA ILE A 15 22.79 -0.06 -10.12
C ILE A 15 24.04 -0.71 -9.57
N ALA A 16 24.78 -1.49 -10.38
CA ALA A 16 26.03 -2.13 -9.99
C ALA A 16 27.07 -1.10 -9.55
N ASP A 17 27.25 -0.04 -10.34
CA ASP A 17 28.19 1.06 -10.03
C ASP A 17 27.83 1.73 -8.69
N ARG A 18 26.56 1.95 -8.42
CA ARG A 18 26.11 2.61 -7.18
C ARG A 18 26.33 1.76 -5.92
N VAL A 19 26.26 0.43 -6.03
CA VAL A 19 26.54 -0.49 -4.91
C VAL A 19 28.01 -0.93 -4.86
N GLY A 20 28.84 -0.47 -5.79
CA GLY A 20 30.28 -0.72 -5.81
C GLY A 20 30.67 -2.13 -6.23
N ILE A 21 29.86 -2.78 -7.09
CA ILE A 21 30.15 -4.12 -7.62
C ILE A 21 30.24 -4.11 -9.14
N LEU A 22 30.88 -5.12 -9.72
CA LEU A 22 30.85 -5.31 -11.17
C LEU A 22 29.46 -5.74 -11.63
N LYS A 23 29.03 -5.29 -12.82
CA LYS A 23 27.75 -5.70 -13.41
C LYS A 23 27.64 -7.23 -13.52
N GLY A 24 28.75 -7.93 -13.85
CA GLY A 24 28.77 -9.40 -13.87
C GLY A 24 28.46 -10.02 -12.51
N SER A 25 28.94 -9.42 -11.42
CA SER A 25 28.64 -9.88 -10.08
C SER A 25 27.17 -9.68 -9.69
N LEU A 26 26.50 -8.66 -10.24
CA LEU A 26 25.08 -8.43 -10.00
C LEU A 26 24.21 -9.61 -10.49
N TYR A 27 24.58 -10.23 -11.61
CA TYR A 27 23.88 -11.40 -12.16
C TYR A 27 24.00 -12.68 -11.31
N HIS A 28 24.86 -12.72 -10.29
CA HIS A 28 24.82 -13.79 -9.28
C HIS A 28 23.64 -13.64 -8.31
N TYR A 29 23.05 -12.45 -8.22
CA TYR A 29 21.95 -12.15 -7.29
C TYR A 29 20.61 -11.97 -7.99
N ILE A 30 20.60 -11.58 -9.27
CA ILE A 30 19.37 -11.30 -10.04
C ILE A 30 19.54 -11.80 -11.47
N ASP A 31 18.48 -12.33 -12.04
CA ASP A 31 18.47 -12.83 -13.43
C ASP A 31 18.26 -11.70 -14.45
N SER A 32 17.49 -10.68 -14.07
CA SER A 32 17.12 -9.56 -14.94
C SER A 32 16.80 -8.30 -14.14
N LYS A 33 16.68 -7.17 -14.84
CA LYS A 33 16.18 -5.91 -14.27
C LYS A 33 14.75 -6.07 -13.76
N GLU A 34 13.96 -6.87 -14.46
CA GLU A 34 12.58 -7.16 -14.10
C GLU A 34 12.49 -8.00 -12.82
N SER A 35 13.33 -9.04 -12.68
CA SER A 35 13.38 -9.84 -11.45
C SER A 35 13.80 -9.01 -10.23
N LEU A 36 14.66 -8.00 -10.41
CA LEU A 36 14.99 -7.05 -9.34
C LEU A 36 13.79 -6.19 -8.95
N LEU A 37 13.03 -5.67 -9.93
CA LEU A 37 11.79 -4.94 -9.65
C LEU A 37 10.80 -5.83 -8.91
N PHE A 38 10.56 -7.04 -9.41
CA PHE A 38 9.67 -8.01 -8.78
C PHE A 38 10.03 -8.25 -7.31
N ARG A 39 11.31 -8.52 -6.98
CA ARG A 39 11.76 -8.72 -5.60
C ARG A 39 11.48 -7.53 -4.69
N ILE A 40 11.60 -6.29 -5.20
CA ILE A 40 11.28 -5.09 -4.42
C ILE A 40 9.78 -5.03 -4.13
N LEU A 41 8.94 -5.32 -5.12
CA LEU A 41 7.49 -5.29 -4.98
C LEU A 41 6.99 -6.43 -4.10
N ASP A 42 7.55 -7.63 -4.25
CA ASP A 42 7.24 -8.80 -3.42
C ASP A 42 7.61 -8.58 -1.95
N GLY A 43 8.77 -7.96 -1.67
CA GLY A 43 9.11 -7.54 -0.31
C GLY A 43 8.13 -6.52 0.30
N SER A 44 7.48 -5.69 -0.51
CA SER A 44 6.40 -4.80 -0.05
C SER A 44 5.12 -5.59 0.26
N HIS A 45 4.81 -6.60 -0.55
CA HIS A 45 3.70 -7.51 -0.30
C HIS A 45 3.90 -8.29 1.01
N THR A 46 5.10 -8.83 1.24
CA THR A 46 5.44 -9.53 2.49
C THR A 46 5.15 -8.64 3.70
N SER A 47 5.59 -7.38 3.68
CA SER A 47 5.30 -6.43 4.76
C SER A 47 3.79 -6.15 4.92
N ALA A 48 3.04 -6.08 3.83
CA ALA A 48 1.58 -5.91 3.90
C ALA A 48 0.90 -7.12 4.53
N MET A 49 1.34 -8.34 4.20
CA MET A 49 0.83 -9.57 4.82
C MET A 49 1.16 -9.67 6.32
N GLU A 50 2.35 -9.24 6.72
CA GLU A 50 2.74 -9.14 8.14
C GLU A 50 1.78 -8.22 8.89
N ILE A 51 1.50 -7.02 8.37
CA ILE A 51 0.54 -6.07 8.97
C ILE A 51 -0.86 -6.70 9.10
N MET A 52 -1.36 -7.38 8.06
CA MET A 52 -2.66 -8.05 8.09
C MET A 52 -2.71 -9.11 9.20
N ASN A 53 -1.69 -10.00 9.25
CA ASN A 53 -1.61 -11.06 10.24
C ASN A 53 -1.52 -10.51 11.67
N GLU A 54 -0.72 -9.46 11.89
CA GLU A 54 -0.62 -8.82 13.19
C GLU A 54 -1.95 -8.21 13.65
N VAL A 55 -2.67 -7.54 12.72
CA VAL A 55 -3.98 -6.94 13.04
C VAL A 55 -5.02 -8.02 13.32
N ASP A 56 -5.01 -9.12 12.57
CA ASP A 56 -5.91 -10.25 12.78
C ASP A 56 -5.66 -10.92 14.15
N ALA A 57 -4.39 -11.04 14.56
CA ALA A 57 -4.02 -11.63 15.85
C ALA A 57 -4.51 -10.82 17.06
N LEU A 58 -4.78 -9.52 16.90
CA LEU A 58 -5.31 -8.66 17.99
C LEU A 58 -6.77 -8.98 18.34
N SER A 59 -7.50 -9.68 17.48
CA SER A 59 -8.92 -10.04 17.69
C SER A 59 -9.80 -8.84 18.07
N LEU A 60 -9.58 -7.69 17.42
CA LEU A 60 -10.29 -6.45 17.67
C LEU A 60 -11.71 -6.46 17.09
N PRO A 61 -12.67 -5.71 17.67
CA PRO A 61 -13.93 -5.39 17.02
C PRO A 61 -13.70 -4.74 15.64
N THR A 62 -14.65 -4.92 14.71
CA THR A 62 -14.54 -4.50 13.30
C THR A 62 -14.08 -3.05 13.13
N GLU A 63 -14.65 -2.12 13.88
CA GLU A 63 -14.30 -0.70 13.82
C GLU A 63 -12.85 -0.44 14.26
N GLN A 64 -12.43 -1.02 15.38
CA GLN A 64 -11.06 -0.87 15.89
C GLN A 64 -10.05 -1.57 14.98
N LYS A 65 -10.42 -2.73 14.44
CA LYS A 65 -9.60 -3.47 13.47
C LYS A 65 -9.31 -2.62 12.23
N PHE A 66 -10.35 -1.98 11.69
CA PHE A 66 -10.23 -1.09 10.52
C PHE A 66 -9.28 0.08 10.80
N VAL A 67 -9.49 0.82 11.89
CA VAL A 67 -8.64 1.95 12.28
C VAL A 67 -7.19 1.52 12.46
N THR A 68 -6.96 0.46 13.25
CA THR A 68 -5.61 -0.07 13.51
C THR A 68 -4.91 -0.49 12.22
N TYR A 69 -5.62 -1.13 11.31
CA TYR A 69 -5.06 -1.53 10.02
C TYR A 69 -4.65 -0.32 9.18
N VAL A 70 -5.54 0.68 9.05
CA VAL A 70 -5.24 1.91 8.29
C VAL A 70 -4.03 2.62 8.88
N GLU A 71 -3.97 2.81 10.20
CA GLU A 71 -2.84 3.44 10.87
C GLU A 71 -1.52 2.72 10.55
N ARG A 72 -1.47 1.40 10.72
CA ARG A 72 -0.25 0.61 10.47
C ARG A 72 0.20 0.67 9.02
N VAL A 73 -0.73 0.57 8.08
CA VAL A 73 -0.42 0.70 6.65
C VAL A 73 0.13 2.08 6.33
N VAL A 74 -0.48 3.14 6.85
CA VAL A 74 -0.02 4.52 6.62
C VAL A 74 1.37 4.74 7.23
N VAL A 75 1.62 4.27 8.44
CA VAL A 75 2.96 4.32 9.07
C VAL A 75 3.99 3.62 8.20
N TRP A 76 3.67 2.42 7.70
CA TRP A 76 4.56 1.69 6.80
C TRP A 76 4.86 2.47 5.52
N TYR A 77 3.84 3.08 4.89
CA TYR A 77 4.02 3.93 3.71
C TYR A 77 4.96 5.10 3.98
N LEU A 78 4.80 5.79 5.11
CA LEU A 78 5.65 6.92 5.50
C LEU A 78 7.10 6.51 5.79
N GLN A 79 7.30 5.34 6.37
CA GLN A 79 8.63 4.79 6.62
C GLN A 79 9.32 4.27 5.34
N HIS A 80 8.54 3.95 4.28
CA HIS A 80 9.02 3.31 3.07
C HIS A 80 8.54 4.02 1.79
N LEU A 81 8.52 5.36 1.77
CA LEU A 81 7.95 6.17 0.68
C LEU A 81 8.45 5.76 -0.72
N GLU A 82 9.76 5.50 -0.87
CA GLU A 82 10.31 5.06 -2.17
C GLU A 82 9.75 3.69 -2.60
N ARG A 83 9.65 2.73 -1.67
CA ARG A 83 9.11 1.38 -1.97
C ARG A 83 7.61 1.43 -2.26
N ALA A 84 6.86 2.19 -1.46
CA ALA A 84 5.43 2.39 -1.67
C ALA A 84 5.17 3.06 -3.03
N GLY A 85 5.94 4.08 -3.39
CA GLY A 85 5.86 4.74 -4.70
C GLY A 85 6.17 3.80 -5.87
N LEU A 86 7.19 2.94 -5.74
CA LEU A 86 7.48 1.90 -6.74
C LEU A 86 6.32 0.91 -6.88
N TYR A 87 5.77 0.45 -5.76
CA TYR A 87 4.65 -0.49 -5.76
C TYR A 87 3.41 0.10 -6.47
N GLN A 88 3.17 1.41 -6.35
CA GLN A 88 2.04 2.06 -7.02
C GLN A 88 2.28 2.32 -8.51
N ASN A 89 3.50 2.67 -8.89
CA ASN A 89 3.75 3.22 -10.23
C ASN A 89 4.42 2.24 -11.19
N GLU A 90 5.30 1.35 -10.72
CA GLU A 90 6.22 0.61 -11.57
C GLU A 90 5.81 -0.86 -11.83
N TRP A 91 4.83 -1.40 -11.10
CA TRP A 91 4.37 -2.79 -11.28
C TRP A 91 3.89 -3.10 -12.71
N ARG A 92 3.50 -2.07 -13.47
CA ARG A 92 3.03 -2.19 -14.86
C ARG A 92 4.12 -2.62 -15.85
N PHE A 93 5.38 -2.53 -15.42
CA PHE A 93 6.53 -2.98 -16.22
C PHE A 93 6.85 -4.46 -16.03
N LEU A 94 6.14 -5.14 -15.17
CA LEU A 94 6.27 -6.59 -15.02
C LEU A 94 5.40 -7.30 -16.07
N GLU A 95 5.93 -8.42 -16.57
CA GLU A 95 5.26 -9.26 -17.56
C GLU A 95 5.12 -10.70 -17.02
N GLY A 96 4.41 -11.57 -17.76
CA GLY A 96 4.29 -12.99 -17.47
C GLY A 96 3.89 -13.30 -16.03
N ASP A 97 4.61 -14.22 -15.40
CA ASP A 97 4.33 -14.73 -14.06
C ASP A 97 4.52 -13.66 -12.98
N PHE A 98 5.54 -12.81 -13.09
CA PHE A 98 5.76 -11.71 -12.15
C PHE A 98 4.58 -10.73 -12.13
N ALA A 99 4.07 -10.37 -13.31
CA ALA A 99 2.90 -9.51 -13.40
C ALA A 99 1.63 -10.19 -12.84
N HIS A 100 1.48 -11.49 -13.05
CA HIS A 100 0.36 -12.26 -12.51
C HIS A 100 0.40 -12.27 -10.98
N GLU A 101 1.55 -12.54 -10.41
CA GLU A 101 1.76 -12.62 -8.97
C GLU A 101 1.51 -11.27 -8.29
N VAL A 102 2.11 -10.17 -8.78
CA VAL A 102 1.88 -8.84 -8.21
C VAL A 102 0.42 -8.41 -8.34
N ARG A 103 -0.26 -8.70 -9.45
CA ARG A 103 -1.72 -8.46 -9.56
C ARG A 103 -2.52 -9.24 -8.54
N THR A 104 -2.10 -10.46 -8.21
CA THR A 104 -2.74 -11.28 -7.17
C THR A 104 -2.51 -10.65 -5.79
N HIS A 105 -1.31 -10.22 -5.48
CA HIS A 105 -0.98 -9.51 -4.25
C HIS A 105 -1.86 -8.25 -4.07
N ARG A 106 -1.99 -7.45 -5.12
CA ARG A 106 -2.85 -6.24 -5.11
C ARG A 106 -4.33 -6.58 -4.89
N ARG A 107 -4.82 -7.65 -5.53
CA ARG A 107 -6.21 -8.12 -5.29
C ARG A 107 -6.42 -8.55 -3.83
N ASN A 108 -5.48 -9.27 -3.24
CA ASN A 108 -5.57 -9.72 -1.84
C ASN A 108 -5.59 -8.54 -0.87
N PHE A 109 -4.72 -7.53 -1.10
CA PHE A 109 -4.70 -6.31 -0.31
C PHE A 109 -6.04 -5.55 -0.39
N ASN A 110 -6.56 -5.37 -1.59
CA ASN A 110 -7.86 -4.74 -1.80
C ASN A 110 -9.00 -5.54 -1.17
N ALA A 111 -8.98 -6.87 -1.30
CA ALA A 111 -9.98 -7.76 -0.73
C ALA A 111 -9.98 -7.72 0.81
N TYR A 112 -8.82 -7.61 1.44
CA TYR A 112 -8.72 -7.49 2.90
C TYR A 112 -9.37 -6.20 3.40
N MET A 113 -9.05 -5.04 2.80
CA MET A 113 -9.71 -3.78 3.11
C MET A 113 -11.23 -3.87 2.88
N ARG A 114 -11.63 -4.42 1.74
CA ARG A 114 -13.04 -4.60 1.40
C ARG A 114 -13.76 -5.48 2.43
N GLY A 115 -13.15 -6.56 2.87
CA GLY A 115 -13.73 -7.46 3.88
C GLY A 115 -14.04 -6.76 5.20
N MET A 116 -13.19 -5.84 5.65
CA MET A 116 -13.46 -5.04 6.86
C MET A 116 -14.65 -4.07 6.66
N ILE A 117 -14.76 -3.46 5.48
CA ILE A 117 -15.88 -2.56 5.16
C ILE A 117 -17.19 -3.36 5.00
N ASP A 118 -17.15 -4.52 4.35
CA ASP A 118 -18.31 -5.41 4.24
C ASP A 118 -18.77 -5.93 5.63
N ALA A 119 -17.84 -6.22 6.53
CA ALA A 119 -18.14 -6.54 7.93
C ALA A 119 -18.85 -5.37 8.64
N ALA A 120 -18.33 -4.14 8.50
CA ALA A 120 -18.94 -2.95 9.06
C ALA A 120 -20.39 -2.74 8.56
N VAL A 121 -20.65 -2.97 7.27
CA VAL A 121 -22.00 -2.91 6.69
C VAL A 121 -22.88 -4.01 7.26
N SER A 122 -22.41 -5.24 7.35
CA SER A 122 -23.18 -6.39 7.85
C SER A 122 -23.52 -6.26 9.33
N GLU A 123 -22.62 -5.69 10.13
CA GLU A 123 -22.80 -5.39 11.55
C GLU A 123 -23.61 -4.11 11.82
N ARG A 124 -24.03 -3.42 10.75
CA ARG A 124 -24.78 -2.15 10.81
C ARG A 124 -24.03 -1.01 11.50
N LEU A 125 -22.71 -1.01 11.42
CA LEU A 125 -21.84 0.04 11.92
C LEU A 125 -21.66 1.17 10.90
N SER A 126 -22.09 0.96 9.66
CA SER A 126 -22.01 1.91 8.54
C SER A 126 -23.38 2.49 8.18
N PRO A 127 -23.43 3.64 7.46
CA PRO A 127 -24.67 4.16 6.87
C PRO A 127 -25.33 3.10 5.98
N LYS A 128 -26.68 3.07 5.98
CA LYS A 128 -27.47 2.05 5.23
C LYS A 128 -27.22 2.06 3.72
N ASP A 129 -26.85 3.22 3.18
CA ASP A 129 -26.62 3.48 1.76
C ASP A 129 -25.13 3.51 1.40
N LEU A 130 -24.25 3.05 2.30
CA LEU A 130 -22.83 2.98 2.01
C LEU A 130 -22.58 1.94 0.91
N ASP A 131 -22.08 2.41 -0.24
CA ASP A 131 -21.51 1.51 -1.24
C ASP A 131 -20.09 1.10 -0.82
N ALA A 132 -19.95 -0.13 -0.33
CA ALA A 132 -18.70 -0.64 0.18
C ALA A 132 -17.59 -0.71 -0.90
N GLU A 133 -17.94 -0.87 -2.18
CA GLU A 133 -16.97 -0.83 -3.29
C GLU A 133 -16.38 0.58 -3.44
N THR A 134 -17.23 1.58 -3.49
CA THR A 134 -16.82 2.99 -3.61
C THR A 134 -16.03 3.43 -2.37
N ALA A 135 -16.47 3.06 -1.17
CA ALA A 135 -15.75 3.36 0.07
C ALA A 135 -14.35 2.72 0.10
N THR A 136 -14.25 1.45 -0.32
CA THR A 136 -12.95 0.76 -0.43
C THR A 136 -12.02 1.48 -1.39
N ARG A 137 -12.49 1.83 -2.58
CA ARG A 137 -11.69 2.56 -3.59
C ARG A 137 -11.25 3.92 -3.08
N PHE A 138 -12.13 4.64 -2.39
CA PHE A 138 -11.82 5.96 -1.83
C PHE A 138 -10.71 5.87 -0.78
N VAL A 139 -10.86 4.99 0.21
CA VAL A 139 -9.88 4.81 1.28
C VAL A 139 -8.53 4.36 0.73
N LEU A 140 -8.52 3.34 -0.15
CA LEU A 140 -7.28 2.85 -0.76
C LEU A 140 -6.61 3.93 -1.62
N SER A 141 -7.37 4.72 -2.38
CA SER A 141 -6.81 5.80 -3.21
C SER A 141 -6.15 6.89 -2.36
N ALA A 142 -6.73 7.21 -1.19
CA ALA A 142 -6.12 8.15 -0.26
C ALA A 142 -4.77 7.63 0.27
N ILE A 143 -4.71 6.36 0.71
CA ILE A 143 -3.47 5.72 1.17
C ILE A 143 -2.44 5.65 0.04
N ASP A 144 -2.85 5.22 -1.14
CA ASP A 144 -1.99 5.07 -2.32
C ASP A 144 -1.37 6.40 -2.79
N SER A 145 -2.00 7.53 -2.44
CA SER A 145 -1.51 8.87 -2.78
C SER A 145 -0.39 9.38 -1.85
N ILE A 146 -0.20 8.79 -0.67
CA ILE A 146 0.77 9.24 0.33
C ILE A 146 2.19 9.41 -0.22
N PRO A 147 2.76 8.48 -1.02
CA PRO A 147 4.09 8.67 -1.59
C PRO A 147 4.21 9.89 -2.49
N SER A 148 3.11 10.33 -3.13
CA SER A 148 3.10 11.52 -3.98
C SER A 148 3.07 12.83 -3.14
N TRP A 149 2.48 12.80 -1.95
CA TRP A 149 2.41 13.95 -1.05
C TRP A 149 3.75 14.25 -0.38
N PHE A 150 4.53 13.21 -0.09
CA PHE A 150 5.80 13.29 0.66
C PHE A 150 7.00 12.84 -0.18
N ARG A 151 7.14 13.40 -1.39
CA ARG A 151 8.18 12.97 -2.34
C ARG A 151 9.62 13.11 -1.82
N THR A 152 9.89 14.02 -0.90
CA THR A 152 11.23 14.34 -0.40
C THR A 152 11.46 13.97 1.05
N SER A 153 10.45 14.06 1.89
CA SER A 153 10.55 13.71 3.31
C SER A 153 9.17 13.39 3.89
N PRO A 154 9.07 12.44 4.84
CA PRO A 154 7.84 12.17 5.57
C PRO A 154 7.47 13.38 6.46
N PRO A 155 6.22 13.44 6.99
CA PRO A 155 5.82 14.43 7.97
C PRO A 155 6.69 14.30 9.25
N ALA A 156 6.82 15.39 10.00
CA ALA A 156 7.62 15.39 11.23
C ALA A 156 7.10 14.40 12.28
N ASP A 157 5.79 14.19 12.35
CA ASP A 157 5.13 13.19 13.18
C ASP A 157 4.31 12.23 12.28
N ALA A 158 4.94 11.11 11.94
CA ALA A 158 4.34 10.09 11.09
C ALA A 158 3.14 9.40 11.76
N GLU A 159 3.18 9.21 13.08
CA GLU A 159 2.09 8.57 13.81
C GLU A 159 0.87 9.49 13.91
N ALA A 160 1.07 10.78 14.21
CA ALA A 160 -0.04 11.74 14.22
C ALA A 160 -0.68 11.87 12.83
N PHE A 161 0.12 11.87 11.77
CA PHE A 161 -0.41 11.87 10.41
C PHE A 161 -1.19 10.59 10.11
N ALA A 162 -0.68 9.42 10.49
CA ALA A 162 -1.36 8.13 10.30
C ALA A 162 -2.71 8.09 11.03
N ARG A 163 -2.76 8.56 12.29
CA ARG A 163 -4.02 8.71 13.03
C ARG A 163 -5.02 9.59 12.29
N SER A 164 -4.59 10.75 11.78
CA SER A 164 -5.47 11.66 11.03
C SER A 164 -6.05 11.00 9.76
N ILE A 165 -5.24 10.24 9.03
CA ILE A 165 -5.72 9.48 7.86
C ILE A 165 -6.71 8.39 8.28
N ALA A 166 -6.44 7.67 9.39
CA ALA A 166 -7.33 6.64 9.90
C ALA A 166 -8.66 7.22 10.38
N GLU A 167 -8.66 8.40 11.03
CA GLU A 167 -9.87 9.12 11.42
C GLU A 167 -10.72 9.54 10.21
N LEU A 168 -10.09 10.04 9.15
CA LEU A 168 -10.78 10.39 7.91
C LEU A 168 -11.36 9.14 7.21
N ALA A 169 -10.59 8.06 7.16
CA ALA A 169 -11.06 6.78 6.62
C ALA A 169 -12.23 6.23 7.45
N HIS A 170 -12.12 6.28 8.79
CA HIS A 170 -13.17 5.91 9.72
C HIS A 170 -14.45 6.73 9.47
N ALA A 171 -14.34 8.05 9.41
CA ALA A 171 -15.49 8.93 9.12
C ALA A 171 -16.15 8.63 7.76
N THR A 172 -15.41 8.09 6.79
CA THR A 172 -15.95 7.66 5.51
C THR A 172 -16.80 6.39 5.62
N VAL A 173 -16.40 5.45 6.48
CA VAL A 173 -17.00 4.11 6.58
C VAL A 173 -18.03 4.01 7.68
N PHE A 174 -17.78 4.62 8.85
CA PHE A 174 -18.57 4.42 10.09
C PHE A 174 -19.44 5.63 10.47
N ALA A 175 -19.18 6.83 9.97
CA ALA A 175 -19.95 8.01 10.31
C ALA A 175 -21.35 7.97 9.71
N SER A 176 -22.35 8.39 10.51
CA SER A 176 -23.70 8.65 10.03
C SER A 176 -23.70 9.80 9.03
N ARG A 177 -24.01 9.53 7.77
CA ARG A 177 -24.12 10.55 6.73
C ARG A 177 -25.42 11.34 6.90
N THR A 178 -25.32 12.57 7.34
CA THR A 178 -26.35 13.60 7.11
C THR A 178 -25.86 14.50 5.97
N ILE A 179 -26.23 14.19 4.75
CA ILE A 179 -26.07 15.14 3.64
C ILE A 179 -27.30 16.07 3.74
N PRO A 180 -27.12 17.41 3.90
CA PRO A 180 -28.23 18.32 3.83
C PRO A 180 -28.89 18.15 2.45
N THR A 181 -30.15 17.74 2.42
CA THR A 181 -30.96 17.80 1.20
C THR A 181 -31.21 19.27 0.88
N ALA A 182 -30.80 19.69 -0.33
CA ALA A 182 -31.09 21.03 -0.84
C ALA A 182 -32.59 21.24 -1.03
#